data_09753b28bb5970347b6ff3a621053263
#
_entry.id   09753b28bb5970347b6ff3a621053263
#
_cell.length_a   1.000
_cell.length_b   1.000
_cell.length_c   1.000
_cell.angle_alpha   90.00
_cell.angle_beta   90.00
_cell.angle_gamma   90.00
#
_symmetry.space_group_name_H-M   'P 1'
#
loop_
_entity.id
_entity.type
_entity.pdbx_description
1 polymer ?
#
loop_
_entity_poly.entity_id
_entity_poly.type
_entity_poly.pdbx_seq_one_letter_code
_entity_poly.pdbx_strand_id
1 'polypeptide(L)'
;DVFRAVAVLCVPYTSPFALPDGLTVNQLMAANAGDREYYRLFFQEPGVAEADLEADVRHTVLGCLYTFSGDIVRDGVHQRGWDGHFPKGQKMSQQVVIPDRLPAWLTEADVAFYVQALSASGFRGGLNWYRNINAIPGVLSPFVGSKLRQPALYLYGEHDLIAGNTSDAIAGMQAALPDLRGTIRLEGAGHWLQQERASEVNAALVQFLRGLTSQAS
;
A
#
# COMPACT_ATOMS: atom_id res chain seq x y z
N ASP A 1 16.95 -22.21 -5.13
CA ASP A 1 16.11 -21.05 -4.79
C ASP A 1 15.18 -21.40 -3.64
N VAL A 2 15.05 -20.47 -2.67
CA VAL A 2 14.19 -20.66 -1.49
C VAL A 2 12.72 -20.41 -1.87
N PHE A 3 12.47 -19.41 -2.71
CA PHE A 3 11.13 -19.04 -3.16
C PHE A 3 10.87 -19.54 -4.57
N ARG A 4 9.73 -20.20 -4.78
CA ARG A 4 9.34 -20.78 -6.06
C ARG A 4 8.51 -19.81 -6.92
N ALA A 5 7.85 -18.85 -6.30
CA ALA A 5 7.02 -17.85 -6.95
C ALA A 5 6.81 -16.65 -6.04
N VAL A 6 6.30 -15.54 -6.58
CA VAL A 6 5.93 -14.35 -5.85
C VAL A 6 4.56 -13.83 -6.31
N ALA A 7 3.71 -13.46 -5.34
CA ALA A 7 2.50 -12.69 -5.62
C ALA A 7 2.63 -11.31 -4.96
N VAL A 8 2.40 -10.27 -5.72
CA VAL A 8 2.45 -8.87 -5.29
C VAL A 8 1.04 -8.32 -5.28
N LEU A 9 0.63 -7.71 -4.18
CA LEU A 9 -0.72 -7.16 -4.02
C LEU A 9 -0.63 -5.68 -3.67
N CYS A 10 -1.52 -4.89 -4.23
CA CYS A 10 -1.66 -3.45 -4.05
C CYS A 10 -0.48 -2.65 -4.61
N VAL A 11 0.64 -2.61 -3.92
CA VAL A 11 1.80 -1.81 -4.29
C VAL A 11 2.64 -2.52 -5.35
N PRO A 12 2.90 -1.92 -6.52
CA PRO A 12 3.72 -2.55 -7.56
C PRO A 12 5.16 -2.73 -7.06
N TYR A 13 5.78 -3.86 -7.44
CA TYR A 13 7.19 -4.09 -7.15
C TYR A 13 8.05 -3.06 -7.90
N THR A 14 8.90 -2.39 -7.17
CA THR A 14 9.90 -1.47 -7.72
C THR A 14 11.28 -2.10 -7.59
N SER A 15 12.01 -2.24 -8.70
CA SER A 15 13.41 -2.64 -8.65
C SER A 15 14.23 -1.73 -7.77
N PRO A 16 15.20 -2.26 -7.03
CA PRO A 16 16.16 -1.41 -6.34
C PRO A 16 16.81 -0.41 -7.30
N PHE A 17 16.91 0.83 -6.89
CA PHE A 17 17.45 1.92 -7.70
C PHE A 17 18.51 2.71 -6.92
N ALA A 18 19.44 3.29 -7.65
CA ALA A 18 20.39 4.24 -7.09
C ALA A 18 19.78 5.63 -7.03
N LEU A 19 19.97 6.32 -5.92
CA LEU A 19 19.66 7.74 -5.85
C LEU A 19 20.77 8.57 -6.47
N PRO A 20 20.44 9.72 -7.08
CA PRO A 20 21.45 10.72 -7.42
C PRO A 20 22.25 11.14 -6.19
N ASP A 21 23.54 11.45 -6.38
CA ASP A 21 24.43 11.83 -5.30
C ASP A 21 23.86 12.99 -4.48
N GLY A 22 23.88 12.84 -3.17
CA GLY A 22 23.42 13.85 -2.21
C GLY A 22 21.89 13.96 -2.05
N LEU A 23 21.10 13.14 -2.76
CA LEU A 23 19.65 13.12 -2.60
C LEU A 23 19.17 11.97 -1.70
N THR A 24 18.13 12.23 -0.96
CA THR A 24 17.40 11.24 -0.15
C THR A 24 16.02 10.96 -0.76
N VAL A 25 15.43 9.81 -0.39
CA VAL A 25 14.06 9.46 -0.80
C VAL A 25 13.07 10.52 -0.32
N ASN A 26 13.23 11.00 0.92
CA ASN A 26 12.37 12.04 1.48
C ASN A 26 12.45 13.36 0.71
N GLN A 27 13.64 13.76 0.23
CA GLN A 27 13.78 14.97 -0.61
C GLN A 27 13.06 14.81 -1.95
N LEU A 28 13.15 13.64 -2.59
CA LEU A 28 12.41 13.36 -3.82
C LEU A 28 10.89 13.38 -3.58
N MET A 29 10.42 12.79 -2.50
CA MET A 29 9.00 12.83 -2.12
C MET A 29 8.53 14.25 -1.86
N ALA A 30 9.31 15.06 -1.14
CA ALA A 30 8.98 16.45 -0.86
C ALA A 30 8.90 17.29 -2.13
N ALA A 31 9.82 17.10 -3.08
CA ALA A 31 9.79 17.78 -4.37
C ALA A 31 8.52 17.44 -5.17
N ASN A 32 8.05 16.19 -5.10
CA ASN A 32 6.84 15.75 -5.81
C ASN A 32 5.53 16.17 -5.09
N ALA A 33 5.56 16.38 -3.78
CA ALA A 33 4.37 16.76 -3.00
C ALA A 33 3.96 18.24 -3.22
N GLY A 34 4.89 19.10 -3.66
CA GLY A 34 4.64 20.51 -3.91
C GLY A 34 4.22 21.26 -2.65
N ASP A 35 3.05 21.89 -2.69
CA ASP A 35 2.46 22.68 -1.59
C ASP A 35 1.59 21.83 -0.63
N ARG A 36 1.43 20.52 -0.93
CA ARG A 36 0.69 19.57 -0.09
C ARG A 36 1.61 18.81 0.84
N GLU A 37 1.04 18.28 1.93
CA GLU A 37 1.70 17.27 2.77
C GLU A 37 1.51 15.89 2.13
N TYR A 38 2.54 15.07 2.19
CA TYR A 38 2.46 13.66 1.77
C TYR A 38 2.55 12.78 3.02
N TYR A 39 1.63 11.86 3.22
CA TYR A 39 1.52 11.07 4.45
C TYR A 39 2.84 10.39 4.87
N ARG A 40 3.67 9.95 3.91
CA ARG A 40 4.96 9.33 4.23
C ARG A 40 5.97 10.32 4.81
N LEU A 41 5.88 11.60 4.44
CA LEU A 41 6.70 12.67 5.02
C LEU A 41 6.18 13.05 6.41
N PHE A 42 4.86 13.11 6.59
CA PHE A 42 4.22 13.33 7.89
C PHE A 42 4.62 12.26 8.92
N PHE A 43 4.90 11.04 8.48
CA PHE A 43 5.33 9.94 9.37
C PHE A 43 6.81 10.01 9.81
N GLN A 44 7.62 10.90 9.23
CA GLN A 44 9.06 10.89 9.48
C GLN A 44 9.44 11.35 10.88
N GLU A 45 8.79 12.40 11.40
CA GLU A 45 9.13 12.94 12.72
C GLU A 45 8.58 12.03 13.82
N PRO A 46 9.47 11.46 14.68
CA PRO A 46 9.04 10.60 15.77
C PRO A 46 8.10 11.31 16.75
N GLY A 47 7.00 10.67 17.11
CA GLY A 47 6.03 11.18 18.07
C GLY A 47 4.92 12.03 17.44
N VAL A 48 5.12 12.62 16.27
CA VAL A 48 4.11 13.48 15.61
C VAL A 48 2.93 12.67 15.09
N ALA A 49 3.21 11.66 14.27
CA ALA A 49 2.19 10.78 13.73
C ALA A 49 1.57 9.88 14.81
N GLU A 50 2.39 9.42 15.78
CA GLU A 50 1.89 8.65 16.93
C GLU A 50 0.85 9.47 17.71
N ALA A 51 1.16 10.70 18.08
CA ALA A 51 0.26 11.57 18.84
C ALA A 51 -1.04 11.87 18.08
N ASP A 52 -1.00 11.91 16.76
CA ASP A 52 -2.19 12.11 15.92
C ASP A 52 -3.04 10.84 15.85
N LEU A 53 -2.44 9.73 15.45
CA LEU A 53 -3.14 8.48 15.16
C LEU A 53 -3.62 7.75 16.43
N GLU A 54 -2.92 7.93 17.55
CA GLU A 54 -3.24 7.33 18.85
C GLU A 54 -4.25 8.15 19.66
N ALA A 55 -4.53 9.39 19.26
CA ALA A 55 -5.52 10.24 19.96
C ALA A 55 -6.92 9.62 19.97
N ASP A 56 -7.30 8.96 18.90
CA ASP A 56 -8.51 8.13 18.78
C ASP A 56 -8.21 6.95 17.84
N VAL A 57 -7.80 5.83 18.43
CA VAL A 57 -7.42 4.63 17.66
C VAL A 57 -8.59 4.09 16.85
N ARG A 58 -9.83 4.15 17.37
CA ARG A 58 -11.00 3.69 16.61
C ARG A 58 -11.27 4.57 15.40
N HIS A 59 -11.24 5.88 15.56
CA HIS A 59 -11.37 6.83 14.46
C HIS A 59 -10.29 6.57 13.39
N THR A 60 -9.05 6.45 13.80
CA THR A 60 -7.92 6.16 12.89
C THR A 60 -8.11 4.86 12.13
N VAL A 61 -8.42 3.77 12.83
CA VAL A 61 -8.59 2.44 12.23
C VAL A 61 -9.74 2.44 11.23
N LEU A 62 -10.93 2.83 11.68
CA LEU A 62 -12.13 2.81 10.84
C LEU A 62 -11.99 3.79 9.67
N GLY A 63 -11.49 4.99 9.96
CA GLY A 63 -11.28 6.02 8.95
C GLY A 63 -10.28 5.58 7.87
N CYS A 64 -9.14 4.98 8.23
CA CYS A 64 -8.17 4.47 7.26
C CYS A 64 -8.72 3.30 6.45
N LEU A 65 -9.42 2.36 7.11
CA LEU A 65 -10.02 1.21 6.42
C LEU A 65 -11.02 1.68 5.35
N TYR A 66 -11.88 2.64 5.68
CA TYR A 66 -12.85 3.15 4.71
C TYR A 66 -12.24 4.09 3.66
N THR A 67 -11.43 5.07 4.09
CA THR A 67 -10.87 6.09 3.18
C THR A 67 -10.00 5.50 2.09
N PHE A 68 -9.29 4.40 2.38
CA PHE A 68 -8.39 3.76 1.41
C PHE A 68 -9.06 2.62 0.65
N SER A 69 -10.33 2.31 0.94
CA SER A 69 -11.11 1.32 0.19
C SER A 69 -11.73 1.91 -1.09
N GLY A 70 -12.18 1.03 -1.97
CA GLY A 70 -12.97 1.44 -3.13
C GLY A 70 -14.37 1.94 -2.77
N ASP A 71 -14.85 1.64 -1.56
CA ASP A 71 -16.17 2.06 -1.10
C ASP A 71 -16.30 3.59 -1.04
N ILE A 72 -15.22 4.30 -0.72
CA ILE A 72 -15.25 5.77 -0.68
C ILE A 72 -15.59 6.41 -2.04
N VAL A 73 -15.22 5.73 -3.14
CA VAL A 73 -15.57 6.14 -4.50
C VAL A 73 -16.99 5.71 -4.84
N ARG A 74 -17.35 4.48 -4.53
CA ARG A 74 -18.70 3.94 -4.73
C ARG A 74 -19.78 4.78 -4.03
N ASP A 75 -19.50 5.24 -2.83
CA ASP A 75 -20.42 6.03 -2.01
C ASP A 75 -20.40 7.53 -2.39
N GLY A 76 -19.63 7.92 -3.39
CA GLY A 76 -19.56 9.28 -3.92
C GLY A 76 -18.84 10.30 -3.04
N VAL A 77 -18.13 9.85 -2.01
CA VAL A 77 -17.38 10.72 -1.07
C VAL A 77 -16.12 11.26 -1.74
N HIS A 78 -15.41 10.42 -2.47
CA HIS A 78 -14.28 10.81 -3.32
C HIS A 78 -14.54 10.41 -4.76
N GLN A 79 -14.09 11.24 -5.71
CA GLN A 79 -14.27 10.92 -7.14
C GLN A 79 -13.35 9.81 -7.64
N ARG A 80 -12.17 9.62 -7.03
CA ARG A 80 -11.11 8.73 -7.53
C ARG A 80 -10.41 7.90 -6.46
N GLY A 81 -10.67 8.13 -5.19
CA GLY A 81 -9.90 7.60 -4.05
C GLY A 81 -8.91 8.62 -3.47
N TRP A 82 -8.28 8.27 -2.37
CA TRP A 82 -7.31 9.12 -1.68
C TRP A 82 -5.89 8.85 -2.17
N ASP A 83 -5.17 9.90 -2.54
CA ASP A 83 -3.83 9.84 -3.16
C ASP A 83 -2.66 9.97 -2.16
N GLY A 84 -2.94 10.00 -0.87
CA GLY A 84 -1.93 10.12 0.16
C GLY A 84 -1.51 11.56 0.48
N HIS A 85 -2.11 12.55 -0.16
CA HIS A 85 -1.76 13.95 0.05
C HIS A 85 -2.88 14.71 0.76
N PHE A 86 -2.48 15.68 1.59
CA PHE A 86 -3.40 16.55 2.33
C PHE A 86 -2.80 17.95 2.55
N PRO A 87 -3.58 18.95 3.01
CA PRO A 87 -3.08 20.30 3.24
C PRO A 87 -1.97 20.32 4.30
N LYS A 88 -0.89 21.08 4.03
CA LYS A 88 0.20 21.26 5.01
C LYS A 88 -0.32 21.83 6.33
N GLY A 89 0.24 21.35 7.43
CA GLY A 89 -0.11 21.78 8.79
C GLY A 89 -1.39 21.15 9.35
N GLN A 90 -2.08 20.32 8.56
CA GLN A 90 -3.19 19.50 9.05
C GLN A 90 -2.70 18.14 9.54
N LYS A 91 -3.55 17.46 10.30
CA LYS A 91 -3.32 16.09 10.78
C LYS A 91 -3.89 15.07 9.81
N MET A 92 -3.28 13.89 9.76
CA MET A 92 -3.77 12.79 8.93
C MET A 92 -5.12 12.27 9.42
N SER A 93 -5.34 12.23 10.74
CA SER A 93 -6.63 11.84 11.34
C SER A 93 -7.81 12.72 10.89
N GLN A 94 -7.55 13.97 10.47
CA GLN A 94 -8.56 14.88 9.94
C GLN A 94 -8.90 14.61 8.46
N GLN A 95 -8.13 13.80 7.78
CA GLN A 95 -8.31 13.50 6.36
C GLN A 95 -9.07 12.19 6.12
N VAL A 96 -9.17 11.36 7.14
CA VAL A 96 -9.91 10.10 7.03
C VAL A 96 -11.41 10.34 7.26
N VAL A 97 -12.21 9.60 6.52
CA VAL A 97 -13.68 9.68 6.56
C VAL A 97 -14.22 8.50 7.34
N ILE A 98 -15.15 8.76 8.23
CA ILE A 98 -15.89 7.72 8.94
C ILE A 98 -17.18 7.42 8.16
N PRO A 99 -17.43 6.18 7.74
CA PRO A 99 -18.62 5.84 7.00
C PRO A 99 -19.87 5.83 7.93
N ASP A 100 -21.03 6.19 7.39
CA ASP A 100 -22.32 6.08 8.10
C ASP A 100 -22.67 4.62 8.42
N ARG A 101 -22.21 3.68 7.58
CA ARG A 101 -22.38 2.23 7.74
C ARG A 101 -21.09 1.53 7.33
N LEU A 102 -20.74 0.47 8.04
CA LEU A 102 -19.57 -0.33 7.67
C LEU A 102 -19.74 -0.90 6.25
N PRO A 103 -18.64 -0.92 5.45
CA PRO A 103 -18.58 -1.67 4.21
C PRO A 103 -18.94 -3.14 4.42
N ALA A 104 -19.49 -3.80 3.40
CA ALA A 104 -19.95 -5.19 3.50
C ALA A 104 -18.84 -6.21 3.86
N TRP A 105 -17.60 -5.87 3.60
CA TRP A 105 -16.42 -6.68 3.89
C TRP A 105 -15.84 -6.46 5.30
N LEU A 106 -16.37 -5.49 6.08
CA LEU A 106 -15.85 -5.09 7.39
C LEU A 106 -16.95 -5.23 8.44
N THR A 107 -16.68 -5.94 9.52
CA THR A 107 -17.58 -6.09 10.66
C THR A 107 -17.12 -5.27 11.86
N GLU A 108 -18.04 -5.02 12.82
CA GLU A 108 -17.65 -4.38 14.09
C GLU A 108 -16.65 -5.24 14.88
N ALA A 109 -16.69 -6.55 14.75
CA ALA A 109 -15.71 -7.44 15.37
C ALA A 109 -14.32 -7.26 14.78
N ASP A 110 -14.22 -7.08 13.46
CA ASP A 110 -12.94 -6.79 12.79
C ASP A 110 -12.38 -5.44 13.25
N VAL A 111 -13.22 -4.39 13.28
CA VAL A 111 -12.80 -3.08 13.78
C VAL A 111 -12.31 -3.17 15.23
N ALA A 112 -13.06 -3.86 16.10
CA ALA A 112 -12.68 -4.04 17.50
C ALA A 112 -11.35 -4.77 17.65
N PHE A 113 -11.10 -5.79 16.83
CA PHE A 113 -9.82 -6.52 16.82
C PHE A 113 -8.64 -5.61 16.47
N TYR A 114 -8.75 -4.80 15.39
CA TYR A 114 -7.72 -3.85 15.02
C TYR A 114 -7.49 -2.79 16.10
N VAL A 115 -8.56 -2.25 16.66
CA VAL A 115 -8.49 -1.26 17.74
C VAL A 115 -7.78 -1.83 18.96
N GLN A 116 -8.14 -3.04 19.39
CA GLN A 116 -7.48 -3.69 20.52
C GLN A 116 -5.99 -3.91 20.28
N ALA A 117 -5.63 -4.43 19.09
CA ALA A 117 -4.24 -4.72 18.74
C ALA A 117 -3.40 -3.44 18.69
N LEU A 118 -3.89 -2.40 18.00
CA LEU A 118 -3.16 -1.13 17.85
C LEU A 118 -3.14 -0.28 19.13
N SER A 119 -4.18 -0.35 19.97
CA SER A 119 -4.15 0.28 21.30
C SER A 119 -3.11 -0.36 22.22
N ALA A 120 -2.86 -1.66 22.07
CA ALA A 120 -1.84 -2.37 22.87
C ALA A 120 -0.41 -2.15 22.35
N SER A 121 -0.20 -2.12 21.02
CA SER A 121 1.13 -2.01 20.40
C SER A 121 1.56 -0.58 20.09
N GLY A 122 0.62 0.36 19.96
CA GLY A 122 0.81 1.66 19.34
C GLY A 122 1.09 1.56 17.83
N PHE A 123 1.22 2.72 17.19
CA PHE A 123 1.50 2.82 15.75
C PHE A 123 2.99 2.87 15.40
N ARG A 124 3.86 3.08 16.39
CA ARG A 124 5.29 3.30 16.19
C ARG A 124 5.99 2.23 15.36
N GLY A 125 5.65 0.96 15.59
CA GLY A 125 6.23 -0.16 14.83
C GLY A 125 5.95 -0.05 13.33
N GLY A 126 4.70 0.22 12.96
CA GLY A 126 4.29 0.44 11.57
C GLY A 126 4.92 1.70 10.96
N LEU A 127 4.95 2.80 11.71
CA LEU A 127 5.54 4.07 11.26
C LEU A 127 7.05 3.97 10.99
N ASN A 128 7.76 3.12 11.73
CA ASN A 128 9.19 2.92 11.53
C ASN A 128 9.55 2.32 10.16
N TRP A 129 8.63 1.60 9.49
CA TRP A 129 8.83 1.18 8.10
C TRP A 129 9.06 2.38 7.19
N TYR A 130 8.27 3.45 7.37
CA TYR A 130 8.39 4.69 6.60
C TYR A 130 9.62 5.50 7.00
N ARG A 131 10.00 5.51 8.29
CA ARG A 131 11.18 6.24 8.79
C ARG A 131 12.50 5.68 8.27
N ASN A 132 12.54 4.41 7.93
CA ASN A 132 13.72 3.77 7.36
C ASN A 132 13.85 3.94 5.85
N ILE A 133 12.94 4.67 5.19
CA ILE A 133 12.88 4.74 3.72
C ILE A 133 14.16 5.29 3.10
N ASN A 134 14.83 6.23 3.76
CA ASN A 134 16.10 6.80 3.30
C ASN A 134 17.28 5.81 3.36
N ALA A 135 17.21 4.79 4.20
CA ALA A 135 18.24 3.77 4.30
C ALA A 135 18.09 2.66 3.24
N ILE A 136 16.87 2.49 2.71
CA ILE A 136 16.54 1.40 1.78
C ILE A 136 17.43 1.38 0.53
N PRO A 137 17.68 2.49 -0.20
CA PRO A 137 18.54 2.48 -1.37
C PRO A 137 19.97 2.02 -1.07
N GLY A 138 20.53 2.40 0.08
CA GLY A 138 21.86 1.96 0.50
C GLY A 138 21.89 0.45 0.79
N VAL A 139 20.90 -0.05 1.55
CA VAL A 139 20.81 -1.48 1.88
C VAL A 139 20.59 -2.34 0.63
N LEU A 140 19.79 -1.85 -0.32
CA LEU A 140 19.48 -2.57 -1.55
C LEU A 140 20.45 -2.30 -2.70
N SER A 141 21.48 -1.47 -2.50
CA SER A 141 22.45 -1.11 -3.55
C SER A 141 23.12 -2.32 -4.25
N PRO A 142 23.43 -3.46 -3.58
CA PRO A 142 23.97 -4.63 -4.26
C PRO A 142 23.00 -5.28 -5.26
N PHE A 143 21.71 -4.95 -5.16
CA PHE A 143 20.64 -5.52 -5.99
C PHE A 143 20.14 -4.56 -7.08
N VAL A 144 20.76 -3.39 -7.25
CA VAL A 144 20.41 -2.46 -8.32
C VAL A 144 20.53 -3.14 -9.67
N GLY A 145 19.48 -3.06 -10.49
CA GLY A 145 19.39 -3.70 -11.79
C GLY A 145 19.12 -5.21 -11.77
N SER A 146 19.02 -5.84 -10.59
CA SER A 146 18.65 -7.24 -10.49
C SER A 146 17.19 -7.48 -10.89
N LYS A 147 16.91 -8.69 -11.39
CA LYS A 147 15.57 -9.11 -11.78
C LYS A 147 15.11 -10.28 -10.92
N LEU A 148 13.86 -10.29 -10.52
CA LEU A 148 13.24 -11.45 -9.89
C LEU A 148 12.74 -12.38 -11.01
N ARG A 149 13.37 -13.54 -11.13
CA ARG A 149 13.13 -14.50 -12.22
C ARG A 149 12.05 -15.54 -11.90
N GLN A 150 11.60 -15.57 -10.65
CA GLN A 150 10.52 -16.45 -10.24
C GLN A 150 9.21 -16.06 -10.94
N PRO A 151 8.35 -17.04 -11.24
CA PRO A 151 6.99 -16.76 -11.66
C PRO A 151 6.32 -15.76 -10.74
N ALA A 152 5.72 -14.71 -11.31
CA ALA A 152 5.12 -13.62 -10.56
C ALA A 152 3.67 -13.38 -10.96
N LEU A 153 2.86 -12.95 -9.99
CA LEU A 153 1.49 -12.46 -10.18
C LEU A 153 1.35 -11.10 -9.52
N TYR A 154 0.64 -10.18 -10.16
CA TYR A 154 0.31 -8.87 -9.61
C TYR A 154 -1.20 -8.63 -9.58
N LEU A 155 -1.72 -8.16 -8.44
CA LEU A 155 -3.11 -7.75 -8.28
C LEU A 155 -3.17 -6.34 -7.68
N TYR A 156 -4.08 -5.50 -8.17
CA TYR A 156 -4.28 -4.16 -7.64
C TYR A 156 -5.73 -3.69 -7.78
N GLY A 157 -6.11 -2.74 -6.91
CA GLY A 157 -7.43 -2.12 -6.94
C GLY A 157 -7.51 -0.98 -7.92
N GLU A 158 -8.64 -0.85 -8.58
CA GLU A 158 -8.92 0.25 -9.54
C GLU A 158 -8.79 1.62 -8.87
N HIS A 159 -9.21 1.74 -7.62
CA HIS A 159 -9.23 2.98 -6.84
C HIS A 159 -8.09 3.12 -5.85
N ASP A 160 -7.08 2.24 -5.92
CA ASP A 160 -5.89 2.31 -5.06
C ASP A 160 -4.89 3.35 -5.60
N LEU A 161 -5.12 4.61 -5.30
CA LEU A 161 -4.20 5.70 -5.69
C LEU A 161 -2.98 5.82 -4.76
N ILE A 162 -3.06 5.29 -3.54
CA ILE A 162 -1.94 5.32 -2.58
C ILE A 162 -0.76 4.50 -3.09
N ALA A 163 -1.06 3.40 -3.73
CA ALA A 163 -0.05 2.46 -4.22
C ALA A 163 0.71 2.95 -5.47
N GLY A 164 0.25 4.03 -6.10
CA GLY A 164 0.91 4.57 -7.29
C GLY A 164 0.86 3.63 -8.49
N ASN A 165 -0.29 2.98 -8.72
CA ASN A 165 -0.53 2.01 -9.81
C ASN A 165 -0.67 2.71 -11.17
N THR A 166 0.36 3.45 -11.57
CA THR A 166 0.42 4.09 -12.89
C THR A 166 0.86 3.10 -13.96
N SER A 167 0.56 3.43 -15.22
CA SER A 167 1.03 2.62 -16.36
C SER A 167 2.55 2.45 -16.36
N ASP A 168 3.28 3.51 -15.99
CA ASP A 168 4.75 3.49 -15.94
C ASP A 168 5.26 2.61 -14.79
N ALA A 169 4.63 2.65 -13.62
CA ALA A 169 4.98 1.78 -12.50
C ALA A 169 4.76 0.29 -12.84
N ILE A 170 3.65 -0.02 -13.51
CA ILE A 170 3.34 -1.38 -13.97
C ILE A 170 4.33 -1.83 -15.06
N ALA A 171 4.66 -0.97 -16.02
CA ALA A 171 5.67 -1.26 -17.05
C ALA A 171 7.06 -1.48 -16.44
N GLY A 172 7.46 -0.64 -15.47
CA GLY A 172 8.70 -0.81 -14.71
C GLY A 172 8.76 -2.14 -13.95
N MET A 173 7.65 -2.53 -13.32
CA MET A 173 7.53 -3.83 -12.66
C MET A 173 7.64 -4.99 -13.66
N GLN A 174 7.01 -4.92 -14.83
CA GLN A 174 7.13 -5.93 -15.88
C GLN A 174 8.58 -6.11 -16.35
N ALA A 175 9.33 -5.01 -16.47
CA ALA A 175 10.75 -5.06 -16.81
C ALA A 175 11.59 -5.74 -15.71
N ALA A 176 11.21 -5.62 -14.44
CA ALA A 176 11.88 -6.19 -13.29
C ALA A 176 11.50 -7.65 -13.00
N LEU A 177 10.32 -8.09 -13.46
CA LEU A 177 9.74 -9.42 -13.27
C LEU A 177 9.55 -10.10 -14.64
N PRO A 178 10.61 -10.67 -15.28
CA PRO A 178 10.53 -11.21 -16.63
C PRO A 178 9.55 -12.39 -16.79
N ASP A 179 9.18 -13.08 -15.69
CA ASP A 179 8.14 -14.11 -15.67
C ASP A 179 6.89 -13.63 -14.92
N LEU A 180 6.45 -12.40 -15.20
CA LEU A 180 5.16 -11.89 -14.71
C LEU A 180 4.02 -12.52 -15.51
N ARG A 181 3.33 -13.49 -14.90
CA ARG A 181 2.30 -14.32 -15.54
C ARG A 181 0.92 -13.68 -15.56
N GLY A 182 0.71 -12.65 -14.78
CA GLY A 182 -0.56 -11.93 -14.75
C GLY A 182 -0.48 -10.60 -14.04
N THR A 183 -1.25 -9.65 -14.55
CA THR A 183 -1.53 -8.35 -13.91
C THR A 183 -3.05 -8.21 -13.88
N ILE A 184 -3.64 -8.25 -12.69
CA ILE A 184 -5.09 -8.27 -12.49
C ILE A 184 -5.51 -7.00 -11.78
N ARG A 185 -6.32 -6.19 -12.46
CA ARG A 185 -7.02 -5.05 -11.86
C ARG A 185 -8.37 -5.52 -11.33
N LEU A 186 -8.66 -5.28 -10.07
CA LEU A 186 -9.96 -5.57 -9.45
C LEU A 186 -10.83 -4.33 -9.48
N GLU A 187 -11.92 -4.39 -10.24
CA GLU A 187 -12.86 -3.28 -10.41
C GLU A 187 -13.54 -2.90 -9.11
N GLY A 188 -13.66 -1.59 -8.85
CA GLY A 188 -14.28 -1.03 -7.67
C GLY A 188 -13.56 -1.31 -6.36
N ALA A 189 -12.36 -1.91 -6.38
CA ALA A 189 -11.54 -2.15 -5.19
C ALA A 189 -10.56 -1.01 -4.94
N GLY A 190 -10.23 -0.78 -3.67
CA GLY A 190 -9.19 0.12 -3.22
C GLY A 190 -7.94 -0.61 -2.75
N HIS A 191 -7.38 -0.15 -1.63
CA HIS A 191 -6.11 -0.63 -1.10
C HIS A 191 -6.19 -1.97 -0.38
N TRP A 192 -7.35 -2.32 0.19
CA TRP A 192 -7.52 -3.48 1.04
C TRP A 192 -8.02 -4.71 0.26
N LEU A 193 -7.37 -5.04 -0.86
CA LEU A 193 -7.82 -6.08 -1.80
C LEU A 193 -8.23 -7.40 -1.13
N GLN A 194 -7.43 -7.84 -0.15
CA GLN A 194 -7.63 -9.12 0.53
C GLN A 194 -8.93 -9.16 1.34
N GLN A 195 -9.39 -7.99 1.77
CA GLN A 195 -10.64 -7.83 2.50
C GLN A 195 -11.79 -7.46 1.56
N GLU A 196 -11.58 -6.46 0.70
CA GLU A 196 -12.62 -5.93 -0.19
C GLU A 196 -13.07 -6.94 -1.25
N ARG A 197 -12.13 -7.76 -1.75
CA ARG A 197 -12.32 -8.72 -2.85
C ARG A 197 -11.72 -10.08 -2.52
N ALA A 198 -11.99 -10.59 -1.31
CA ALA A 198 -11.38 -11.83 -0.81
C ALA A 198 -11.59 -13.02 -1.76
N SER A 199 -12.77 -13.17 -2.35
CA SER A 199 -13.08 -14.28 -3.26
C SER A 199 -12.24 -14.22 -4.53
N GLU A 200 -12.13 -13.04 -5.15
CA GLU A 200 -11.39 -12.82 -6.40
C GLU A 200 -9.88 -12.95 -6.17
N VAL A 201 -9.38 -12.38 -5.07
CA VAL A 201 -7.97 -12.51 -4.69
C VAL A 201 -7.61 -13.97 -4.44
N ASN A 202 -8.41 -14.71 -3.67
CA ASN A 202 -8.17 -16.11 -3.38
C ASN A 202 -8.23 -16.97 -4.66
N ALA A 203 -9.21 -16.72 -5.54
CA ALA A 203 -9.31 -17.44 -6.81
C ALA A 203 -8.07 -17.22 -7.69
N ALA A 204 -7.60 -15.97 -7.81
CA ALA A 204 -6.42 -15.62 -8.58
C ALA A 204 -5.15 -16.28 -8.02
N LEU A 205 -4.95 -16.23 -6.69
CA LEU A 205 -3.80 -16.84 -6.03
C LEU A 205 -3.81 -18.38 -6.20
N VAL A 206 -4.96 -19.04 -5.99
CA VAL A 206 -5.08 -20.50 -6.15
C VAL A 206 -4.84 -20.90 -7.61
N GLN A 207 -5.39 -20.17 -8.58
CA GLN A 207 -5.15 -20.43 -10.00
C GLN A 207 -3.66 -20.29 -10.35
N PHE A 208 -3.01 -19.22 -9.89
CA PHE A 208 -1.58 -18.99 -10.09
C PHE A 208 -0.75 -20.14 -9.52
N LEU A 209 -1.01 -20.53 -8.26
CA LEU A 209 -0.28 -21.62 -7.61
C LEU A 209 -0.45 -22.98 -8.31
N ARG A 210 -1.67 -23.30 -8.78
CA ARG A 210 -1.92 -24.51 -9.58
C ARG A 210 -1.14 -24.53 -10.90
N GLY A 211 -1.02 -23.36 -11.54
CA GLY A 211 -0.22 -23.19 -12.76
C GLY A 211 1.28 -23.43 -12.57
N LEU A 212 1.80 -23.34 -11.33
CA LEU A 212 3.21 -23.64 -11.05
C LEU A 212 3.51 -25.14 -11.02
N THR A 213 2.54 -25.96 -10.59
CA THR A 213 2.72 -27.41 -10.46
C THR A 213 2.63 -28.14 -11.81
N SER A 214 1.86 -27.61 -12.76
CA SER A 214 1.67 -28.20 -14.09
C SER A 214 2.87 -28.04 -15.04
N GLN A 215 3.86 -27.23 -14.70
CA GLN A 215 5.10 -27.04 -15.50
C GLN A 215 6.32 -27.78 -14.94
N ALA A 216 6.15 -28.50 -13.84
CA ALA A 216 7.22 -29.28 -13.19
C ALA A 216 7.19 -30.77 -13.58
N SER A 217 6.29 -31.16 -14.49
CA SER A 217 6.19 -32.48 -15.13
C SER A 217 6.64 -32.39 -16.59
#